data_787b1f8eb2e145fe71aa791e61836e1f
#
_entry.id   787b1f8eb2e145fe71aa791e61836e1f
#
_cell.length_a   1.000
_cell.length_b   1.000
_cell.length_c   1.000
_cell.angle_alpha   90.00
_cell.angle_beta   90.00
_cell.angle_gamma   90.00
#
_symmetry.space_group_name_H-M   'P 1'
#
loop_
_entity.id
_entity.type
_entity.pdbx_description
1 polymer ?
#
loop_
_entity_poly.entity_id
_entity_poly.type
_entity_poly.pdbx_seq_one_letter_code
_entity_poly.pdbx_strand_id
1 'polypeptide(L)'
;SNLTSIITGVVLFYFGTGPIRGFATTMIIGLFASFLTAVFLTRIVYEALLAKDKLKNVTFTTSITKDLLTNPKINFLGARKVGYLIPAAIIVLGAISFMTIGLNNGIDFTGGRNYVIRFNQEVKTDDVRNMLDAQLDGSVSVIQIGTADQVRVSTNYKINDNDPTVDQEIENKLFEGVKSLLPEGTTLDEFTTTFIQSSQKVGPSMADDIKNSAILAVIFAMICMAAYILLRFRDVSFSVGAFASVATTTLCIISFYTLLWKVLPFSMEVDQTFIAAILTIIGYSINDTVVVFDRIRETIALYPKRDRYQVINDALNSTLSRTFNTSLTTLVVVLCIFILGGSTIRSFTFAILLGIIIGTYSTLFVATPIAYELQKKKINKKAAAEAGK
;
A
#
# COMPACT_ATOMS: atom_id res chain seq x y z
N SER A 1 13.44 1.96 -12.31
CA SER A 1 12.46 1.34 -11.39
C SER A 1 13.02 1.15 -9.98
N ASN A 2 14.14 0.46 -9.80
CA ASN A 2 14.66 0.14 -8.46
C ASN A 2 14.96 1.38 -7.60
N LEU A 3 15.36 2.50 -8.21
CA LEU A 3 15.68 3.72 -7.46
C LEU A 3 14.45 4.31 -6.74
N THR A 4 13.27 4.27 -7.35
CA THR A 4 12.03 4.75 -6.73
C THR A 4 11.68 3.94 -5.49
N SER A 5 11.78 2.62 -5.58
CA SER A 5 11.53 1.73 -4.44
C SER A 5 12.60 1.84 -3.35
N ILE A 6 13.87 2.13 -3.71
CA ILE A 6 14.93 2.40 -2.73
C ILE A 6 14.65 3.71 -1.99
N ILE A 7 14.22 4.77 -2.68
CA ILE A 7 13.87 6.05 -2.04
C ILE A 7 12.77 5.83 -0.99
N THR A 8 11.69 5.12 -1.35
CA THR A 8 10.63 4.79 -0.38
C THR A 8 11.11 3.91 0.76
N GLY A 9 11.99 2.94 0.48
CA GLY A 9 12.62 2.12 1.49
C GLY A 9 13.44 2.93 2.50
N VAL A 10 14.22 3.90 2.02
CA VAL A 10 15.00 4.81 2.88
C VAL A 10 14.09 5.69 3.73
N VAL A 11 13.01 6.25 3.14
CA VAL A 11 12.01 7.02 3.90
C VAL A 11 11.39 6.16 4.99
N LEU A 12 10.98 4.94 4.64
CA LEU A 12 10.39 4.00 5.58
C LEU A 12 11.36 3.59 6.70
N PHE A 13 12.65 3.44 6.38
CA PHE A 13 13.70 3.14 7.37
C PHE A 13 13.93 4.29 8.34
N TYR A 14 13.90 5.53 7.85
CA TYR A 14 14.16 6.71 8.65
C TYR A 14 12.98 7.05 9.59
N PHE A 15 11.76 7.04 9.05
CA PHE A 15 10.55 7.39 9.80
C PHE A 15 9.90 6.19 10.52
N GLY A 16 10.20 4.95 10.10
CA GLY A 16 9.64 3.75 10.69
C GLY A 16 10.27 3.43 12.05
N THR A 17 9.48 2.84 12.92
CA THR A 17 9.91 2.34 14.23
C THR A 17 9.69 0.83 14.34
N GLY A 18 10.40 0.16 15.23
CA GLY A 18 10.21 -1.26 15.53
C GLY A 18 10.13 -2.17 14.29
N PRO A 19 9.02 -2.92 14.10
CA PRO A 19 8.84 -3.88 13.02
C PRO A 19 8.95 -3.25 11.62
N ILE A 20 8.52 -1.98 11.45
CA ILE A 20 8.56 -1.29 10.15
C ILE A 20 9.99 -1.01 9.71
N ARG A 21 10.86 -0.64 10.64
CA ARG A 21 12.28 -0.44 10.34
C ARG A 21 12.94 -1.75 9.89
N GLY A 22 12.55 -2.88 10.51
CA GLY A 22 12.95 -4.22 10.07
C GLY A 22 12.46 -4.54 8.65
N PHE A 23 11.17 -4.27 8.37
CA PHE A 23 10.59 -4.41 7.03
C PHE A 23 11.32 -3.54 5.99
N ALA A 24 11.57 -2.28 6.29
CA ALA A 24 12.30 -1.36 5.40
C ALA A 24 13.72 -1.88 5.10
N THR A 25 14.42 -2.41 6.09
CA THR A 25 15.75 -2.98 5.94
C THR A 25 15.73 -4.17 5.00
N THR A 26 14.82 -5.13 5.20
CA THR A 26 14.68 -6.31 4.33
C THR A 26 14.26 -5.92 2.92
N MET A 27 13.39 -4.92 2.77
CA MET A 27 12.99 -4.38 1.47
C MET A 27 14.17 -3.77 0.73
N ILE A 28 14.99 -2.93 1.37
CA ILE A 28 16.17 -2.32 0.76
C ILE A 28 17.18 -3.39 0.32
N ILE A 29 17.48 -4.37 1.20
CA ILE A 29 18.38 -5.48 0.87
C ILE A 29 17.84 -6.28 -0.33
N GLY A 30 16.54 -6.61 -0.33
CA GLY A 30 15.88 -7.32 -1.42
C GLY A 30 15.94 -6.56 -2.75
N LEU A 31 15.78 -5.23 -2.72
CA LEU A 31 15.90 -4.39 -3.91
C LEU A 31 17.32 -4.36 -4.47
N PHE A 32 18.34 -4.28 -3.63
CA PHE A 32 19.73 -4.37 -4.06
C PHE A 32 20.05 -5.75 -4.64
N ALA A 33 19.63 -6.83 -3.99
CA ALA A 33 19.79 -8.18 -4.50
C ALA A 33 19.09 -8.38 -5.85
N SER A 34 17.85 -7.89 -5.98
CA SER A 34 17.09 -7.90 -7.23
C SER A 34 17.78 -7.13 -8.35
N PHE A 35 18.33 -5.94 -8.03
CA PHE A 35 19.09 -5.15 -9.00
C PHE A 35 20.34 -5.88 -9.49
N LEU A 36 21.13 -6.46 -8.58
CA LEU A 36 22.32 -7.24 -8.93
C LEU A 36 21.96 -8.46 -9.80
N THR A 37 20.91 -9.17 -9.42
CA THR A 37 20.44 -10.35 -10.18
C THR A 37 19.96 -9.95 -11.57
N ALA A 38 19.14 -8.92 -11.69
CA ALA A 38 18.57 -8.50 -12.96
C ALA A 38 19.63 -7.93 -13.93
N VAL A 39 20.60 -7.16 -13.42
CA VAL A 39 21.59 -6.49 -14.30
C VAL A 39 22.80 -7.39 -14.59
N PHE A 40 23.33 -8.07 -13.59
CA PHE A 40 24.58 -8.82 -13.74
C PHE A 40 24.34 -10.31 -14.01
N LEU A 41 23.62 -11.02 -13.12
CA LEU A 41 23.47 -12.47 -13.26
C LEU A 41 22.65 -12.85 -14.49
N THR A 42 21.55 -12.15 -14.73
CA THR A 42 20.70 -12.40 -15.91
C THR A 42 21.51 -12.19 -17.19
N ARG A 43 22.28 -11.10 -17.26
CA ARG A 43 23.14 -10.82 -18.42
C ARG A 43 24.18 -11.91 -18.65
N ILE A 44 24.91 -12.32 -17.61
CA ILE A 44 25.92 -13.39 -17.71
C ILE A 44 25.30 -14.70 -18.23
N VAL A 45 24.13 -15.07 -17.68
CA VAL A 45 23.41 -16.28 -18.11
C VAL A 45 22.99 -16.19 -19.58
N TYR A 46 22.41 -15.07 -20.00
CA TYR A 46 22.01 -14.89 -21.40
C TYR A 46 23.20 -14.86 -22.35
N GLU A 47 24.30 -14.17 -22.02
CA GLU A 47 25.53 -14.16 -22.82
C GLU A 47 26.12 -15.57 -22.97
N ALA A 48 26.15 -16.35 -21.88
CA ALA A 48 26.63 -17.73 -21.92
C ALA A 48 25.73 -18.67 -22.75
N LEU A 49 24.41 -18.45 -22.71
CA LEU A 49 23.46 -19.23 -23.53
C LEU A 49 23.52 -18.84 -25.01
N LEU A 50 23.69 -17.54 -25.32
CA LEU A 50 23.88 -17.05 -26.67
C LEU A 50 25.17 -17.58 -27.29
N ALA A 51 26.27 -17.58 -26.54
CA ALA A 51 27.55 -18.13 -27.00
C ALA A 51 27.47 -19.64 -27.33
N LYS A 52 26.48 -20.37 -26.76
CA LYS A 52 26.23 -21.79 -27.03
C LYS A 52 25.07 -22.01 -28.01
N ASP A 53 24.58 -21.00 -28.70
CA ASP A 53 23.45 -21.04 -29.65
C ASP A 53 22.14 -21.67 -29.07
N LYS A 54 22.01 -21.73 -27.76
CA LYS A 54 20.86 -22.37 -27.09
C LYS A 54 19.59 -21.51 -27.05
N LEU A 55 19.65 -20.24 -27.42
CA LEU A 55 18.52 -19.32 -27.41
C LEU A 55 17.81 -19.14 -28.76
N LYS A 56 18.26 -19.83 -29.82
CA LYS A 56 17.69 -19.66 -31.18
C LYS A 56 16.18 -19.97 -31.27
N ASN A 57 15.66 -20.87 -30.44
CA ASN A 57 14.28 -21.34 -30.48
C ASN A 57 13.49 -21.03 -29.20
N VAL A 58 14.01 -20.13 -28.34
CA VAL A 58 13.31 -19.76 -27.10
C VAL A 58 12.26 -18.69 -27.39
N THR A 59 11.01 -19.02 -27.10
CA THR A 59 9.89 -18.06 -27.15
C THR A 59 9.54 -17.64 -25.72
N PHE A 60 9.34 -16.34 -25.51
CA PHE A 60 8.95 -15.77 -24.21
C PHE A 60 7.43 -15.59 -24.08
N THR A 61 6.66 -16.12 -25.03
CA THR A 61 5.21 -16.06 -25.06
C THR A 61 4.61 -17.46 -24.98
N THR A 62 3.53 -17.60 -24.23
CA THR A 62 2.69 -18.82 -24.22
C THR A 62 1.55 -18.66 -25.22
N SER A 63 0.85 -19.75 -25.55
CA SER A 63 -0.33 -19.72 -26.44
C SER A 63 -1.39 -18.71 -25.98
N ILE A 64 -1.53 -18.50 -24.65
CA ILE A 64 -2.49 -17.57 -24.06
C ILE A 64 -2.00 -16.12 -24.13
N THR A 65 -0.70 -15.89 -23.99
CA THR A 65 -0.13 -14.54 -23.88
C THR A 65 0.34 -13.96 -25.21
N LYS A 66 0.43 -14.79 -26.27
CA LYS A 66 0.93 -14.39 -27.57
C LYS A 66 0.17 -13.23 -28.20
N ASP A 67 -1.16 -13.26 -28.08
CA ASP A 67 -2.07 -12.28 -28.71
C ASP A 67 -2.69 -11.31 -27.70
N LEU A 68 -2.33 -11.42 -26.41
CA LEU A 68 -2.88 -10.59 -25.33
C LEU A 68 -2.33 -9.16 -25.45
N LEU A 69 -3.21 -8.19 -25.70
CA LEU A 69 -2.87 -6.76 -25.79
C LEU A 69 -1.75 -6.43 -26.81
N THR A 70 -1.67 -7.15 -27.92
CA THR A 70 -0.64 -6.95 -28.95
C THR A 70 -0.80 -5.63 -29.70
N ASN A 71 -2.03 -5.18 -29.97
CA ASN A 71 -2.32 -3.91 -30.64
C ASN A 71 -3.56 -3.22 -30.03
N PRO A 72 -3.55 -2.82 -28.77
CA PRO A 72 -4.68 -2.13 -28.19
C PRO A 72 -4.85 -0.75 -28.84
N LYS A 73 -6.12 -0.37 -29.10
CA LYS A 73 -6.47 0.94 -29.67
C LYS A 73 -7.38 1.70 -28.70
N ILE A 74 -6.96 1.78 -27.45
CA ILE A 74 -7.73 2.46 -26.40
C ILE A 74 -7.44 3.96 -26.45
N ASN A 75 -8.50 4.77 -26.41
CA ASN A 75 -8.37 6.21 -26.35
C ASN A 75 -8.36 6.70 -24.89
N PHE A 76 -7.19 6.59 -24.23
CA PHE A 76 -7.00 6.98 -22.82
C PHE A 76 -7.22 8.47 -22.60
N LEU A 77 -6.67 9.32 -23.48
CA LEU A 77 -6.81 10.77 -23.35
C LEU A 77 -8.23 11.24 -23.65
N GLY A 78 -8.98 10.54 -24.50
CA GLY A 78 -10.40 10.81 -24.73
C GLY A 78 -11.26 10.47 -23.52
N ALA A 79 -10.94 9.38 -22.85
CA ALA A 79 -11.65 8.90 -21.65
C ALA A 79 -11.26 9.63 -20.35
N ARG A 80 -10.35 10.64 -20.38
CA ARG A 80 -9.80 11.29 -19.17
C ARG A 80 -10.82 11.87 -18.22
N LYS A 81 -11.97 12.38 -18.73
CA LYS A 81 -13.02 12.94 -17.87
C LYS A 81 -13.63 11.83 -16.98
N VAL A 82 -13.93 10.68 -17.55
CA VAL A 82 -14.40 9.50 -16.82
C VAL A 82 -13.27 8.97 -15.92
N GLY A 83 -12.03 9.00 -16.43
CA GLY A 83 -10.84 8.60 -15.69
C GLY A 83 -10.59 9.42 -14.42
N TYR A 84 -10.96 10.69 -14.39
CA TYR A 84 -10.92 11.53 -13.18
C TYR A 84 -12.15 11.34 -12.28
N LEU A 85 -13.31 11.08 -12.89
CA LEU A 85 -14.57 10.97 -12.14
C LEU A 85 -14.59 9.79 -11.20
N ILE A 86 -14.08 8.62 -11.63
CA ILE A 86 -14.09 7.40 -10.82
C ILE A 86 -13.32 7.58 -9.50
N PRO A 87 -12.02 7.95 -9.49
CA PRO A 87 -11.31 8.16 -8.25
C PRO A 87 -11.85 9.33 -7.44
N ALA A 88 -12.32 10.41 -8.10
CA ALA A 88 -12.96 11.51 -7.41
C ALA A 88 -14.22 11.07 -6.64
N ALA A 89 -15.07 10.26 -7.25
CA ALA A 89 -16.24 9.69 -6.58
C ALA A 89 -15.86 8.83 -5.38
N ILE A 90 -14.86 7.96 -5.53
CA ILE A 90 -14.35 7.12 -4.42
C ILE A 90 -13.83 7.99 -3.28
N ILE A 91 -13.06 9.04 -3.58
CA ILE A 91 -12.50 9.94 -2.58
C ILE A 91 -13.61 10.75 -1.86
N VAL A 92 -14.61 11.22 -2.59
CA VAL A 92 -15.76 11.94 -2.00
C VAL A 92 -16.56 11.02 -1.08
N LEU A 93 -16.89 9.80 -1.52
CA LEU A 93 -17.57 8.81 -0.69
C LEU A 93 -16.73 8.44 0.53
N GLY A 94 -15.42 8.27 0.36
CA GLY A 94 -14.48 8.03 1.45
C GLY A 94 -14.42 9.18 2.44
N ALA A 95 -14.43 10.43 1.97
CA ALA A 95 -14.45 11.61 2.84
C ALA A 95 -15.75 11.69 3.65
N ILE A 96 -16.90 11.42 3.05
CA ILE A 96 -18.19 11.32 3.76
C ILE A 96 -18.14 10.22 4.81
N SER A 97 -17.63 9.03 4.44
CA SER A 97 -17.47 7.91 5.37
C SER A 97 -16.50 8.24 6.50
N PHE A 98 -15.40 8.92 6.21
CA PHE A 98 -14.45 9.38 7.22
C PHE A 98 -15.10 10.31 8.25
N MET A 99 -15.97 11.22 7.80
CA MET A 99 -16.68 12.14 8.70
C MET A 99 -17.80 11.48 9.51
N THR A 100 -18.40 10.42 9.01
CA THR A 100 -19.55 9.74 9.65
C THR A 100 -19.16 8.50 10.46
N ILE A 101 -18.24 7.70 9.94
CA ILE A 101 -17.86 6.40 10.50
C ILE A 101 -16.45 6.46 11.09
N GLY A 102 -15.53 7.26 10.50
CA GLY A 102 -14.12 7.35 10.86
C GLY A 102 -13.28 6.19 10.34
N LEU A 103 -12.03 6.14 10.80
CA LEU A 103 -11.07 5.05 10.55
C LEU A 103 -11.02 4.13 11.77
N ASN A 104 -10.78 2.86 11.54
CA ASN A 104 -10.45 1.91 12.60
C ASN A 104 -8.95 2.03 12.94
N ASN A 105 -8.62 2.94 13.85
CA ASN A 105 -7.24 3.18 14.25
C ASN A 105 -6.76 2.09 15.22
N GLY A 106 -5.61 1.50 14.91
CA GLY A 106 -4.91 0.60 15.83
C GLY A 106 -4.29 1.33 17.03
N ILE A 107 -3.81 0.58 18.01
CA ILE A 107 -3.17 1.14 19.21
C ILE A 107 -1.92 1.98 18.90
N ASP A 108 -1.30 1.78 17.77
CA ASP A 108 -0.15 2.58 17.32
C ASP A 108 -0.51 4.08 17.17
N PHE A 109 -1.78 4.39 16.89
CA PHE A 109 -2.27 5.76 16.68
C PHE A 109 -3.23 6.27 17.75
N THR A 110 -3.82 5.37 18.55
CA THR A 110 -4.71 5.72 19.64
C THR A 110 -4.07 5.59 21.00
N GLY A 111 -2.97 4.85 21.06
CA GLY A 111 -2.45 4.29 22.29
C GLY A 111 -3.33 3.14 22.79
N GLY A 112 -2.82 2.34 23.71
CA GLY A 112 -3.55 1.22 24.29
C GLY A 112 -2.66 0.01 24.55
N ARG A 113 -3.33 -1.08 24.82
CA ARG A 113 -2.71 -2.40 25.03
C ARG A 113 -3.38 -3.42 24.13
N ASN A 114 -2.57 -4.28 23.51
CA ASN A 114 -3.01 -5.45 22.77
C ASN A 114 -2.57 -6.70 23.48
N TYR A 115 -3.49 -7.64 23.64
CA TYR A 115 -3.22 -8.98 24.14
C TYR A 115 -3.65 -9.98 23.08
N VAL A 116 -2.75 -10.87 22.69
CA VAL A 116 -3.07 -12.00 21.81
C VAL A 116 -3.33 -13.20 22.71
N ILE A 117 -4.59 -13.65 22.76
CA ILE A 117 -5.04 -14.75 23.60
C ILE A 117 -5.36 -15.94 22.69
N ARG A 118 -4.81 -17.11 23.03
CA ARG A 118 -5.12 -18.37 22.37
C ARG A 118 -5.87 -19.28 23.31
N PHE A 119 -7.06 -19.73 22.88
CA PHE A 119 -7.91 -20.63 23.62
C PHE A 119 -7.66 -22.09 23.19
N ASN A 120 -8.11 -23.06 24.02
CA ASN A 120 -8.08 -24.48 23.66
C ASN A 120 -9.28 -24.90 22.80
N GLN A 121 -10.16 -23.98 22.47
CA GLN A 121 -11.36 -24.19 21.67
C GLN A 121 -11.60 -23.01 20.72
N GLU A 122 -12.38 -23.21 19.68
CA GLU A 122 -12.81 -22.12 18.81
C GLU A 122 -13.71 -21.15 19.58
N VAL A 123 -13.47 -19.84 19.40
CA VAL A 123 -14.22 -18.79 20.08
C VAL A 123 -14.77 -17.79 19.07
N LYS A 124 -15.97 -17.25 19.37
CA LYS A 124 -16.54 -16.16 18.60
C LYS A 124 -16.10 -14.83 19.17
N THR A 125 -15.61 -13.95 18.31
CA THR A 125 -15.13 -12.63 18.70
C THR A 125 -16.17 -11.78 19.41
N ASP A 126 -17.44 -11.90 19.03
CA ASP A 126 -18.53 -11.15 19.66
C ASP A 126 -18.83 -11.64 21.07
N ASP A 127 -18.73 -12.94 21.33
CA ASP A 127 -18.90 -13.50 22.67
C ASP A 127 -17.78 -13.02 23.59
N VAL A 128 -16.52 -13.11 23.14
CA VAL A 128 -15.36 -12.62 23.88
C VAL A 128 -15.46 -11.11 24.14
N ARG A 129 -15.88 -10.33 23.13
CA ARG A 129 -16.09 -8.89 23.29
C ARG A 129 -17.12 -8.58 24.38
N ASN A 130 -18.30 -9.20 24.30
CA ASN A 130 -19.38 -8.96 25.27
C ASN A 130 -18.98 -9.30 26.70
N MET A 131 -18.17 -10.36 26.87
CA MET A 131 -17.64 -10.74 28.18
C MET A 131 -16.64 -9.72 28.73
N LEU A 132 -15.79 -9.17 27.87
CA LEU A 132 -14.74 -8.25 28.28
C LEU A 132 -15.21 -6.79 28.36
N ASP A 133 -16.22 -6.38 27.60
CA ASP A 133 -16.78 -5.01 27.66
C ASP A 133 -17.30 -4.67 29.05
N ALA A 134 -17.90 -5.64 29.76
CA ALA A 134 -18.37 -5.47 31.12
C ALA A 134 -17.23 -5.29 32.15
N GLN A 135 -16.03 -5.80 31.86
CA GLN A 135 -14.87 -5.76 32.76
C GLN A 135 -13.97 -4.53 32.49
N LEU A 136 -13.95 -4.05 31.28
CA LEU A 136 -13.02 -3.00 30.81
C LEU A 136 -13.74 -1.71 30.35
N ASP A 137 -14.91 -1.42 30.96
CA ASP A 137 -15.71 -0.21 30.76
C ASP A 137 -16.04 0.09 29.27
N GLY A 138 -16.31 -0.96 28.48
CA GLY A 138 -16.70 -0.83 27.08
C GLY A 138 -15.58 -0.40 26.12
N SER A 139 -14.34 -0.39 26.58
CA SER A 139 -13.18 0.05 25.80
C SER A 139 -12.41 -1.10 25.15
N VAL A 140 -13.14 -2.11 24.61
CA VAL A 140 -12.55 -3.33 24.10
C VAL A 140 -12.87 -3.55 22.63
N SER A 141 -11.84 -3.83 21.84
CA SER A 141 -11.94 -4.34 20.47
C SER A 141 -11.41 -5.77 20.45
N VAL A 142 -12.20 -6.71 19.95
CA VAL A 142 -11.81 -8.11 19.81
C VAL A 142 -11.85 -8.51 18.36
N ILE A 143 -10.73 -9.01 17.85
CA ILE A 143 -10.60 -9.48 16.48
C ILE A 143 -9.95 -10.86 16.45
N GLN A 144 -10.41 -11.71 15.53
CA GLN A 144 -9.79 -13.01 15.32
C GLN A 144 -8.42 -12.85 14.64
N ILE A 145 -7.42 -13.59 15.12
CA ILE A 145 -6.08 -13.64 14.52
C ILE A 145 -5.73 -15.10 14.21
N GLY A 146 -5.39 -15.39 12.96
CA GLY A 146 -4.96 -16.73 12.56
C GLY A 146 -6.10 -17.74 12.61
N THR A 147 -6.01 -18.67 13.55
CA THR A 147 -6.98 -19.75 13.75
C THR A 147 -8.19 -19.29 14.58
N ALA A 148 -9.29 -20.05 14.54
CA ALA A 148 -10.53 -19.71 15.22
C ALA A 148 -10.42 -19.76 16.77
N ASP A 149 -9.33 -20.32 17.27
CA ASP A 149 -8.98 -20.39 18.69
C ASP A 149 -8.17 -19.19 19.20
N GLN A 150 -7.84 -18.22 18.33
CA GLN A 150 -6.95 -17.11 18.68
C GLN A 150 -7.60 -15.76 18.41
N VAL A 151 -7.57 -14.87 19.41
CA VAL A 151 -8.08 -13.51 19.30
C VAL A 151 -7.05 -12.48 19.76
N ARG A 152 -7.12 -11.28 19.16
CA ARG A 152 -6.47 -10.09 19.70
C ARG A 152 -7.50 -9.25 20.42
N VAL A 153 -7.21 -8.95 21.66
CA VAL A 153 -7.97 -8.03 22.50
C VAL A 153 -7.21 -6.72 22.59
N SER A 154 -7.80 -5.65 22.12
CA SER A 154 -7.25 -4.29 22.18
C SER A 154 -8.07 -3.46 23.16
N THR A 155 -7.41 -2.76 24.09
CA THR A 155 -8.08 -1.89 25.07
C THR A 155 -7.29 -0.61 25.30
N ASN A 156 -8.01 0.49 25.52
CA ASN A 156 -7.46 1.77 25.99
C ASN A 156 -7.79 2.04 27.47
N TYR A 157 -8.19 1.00 28.21
CA TYR A 157 -8.50 1.09 29.65
C TYR A 157 -7.31 1.69 30.42
N LYS A 158 -7.55 2.74 31.20
CA LYS A 158 -6.54 3.47 31.98
C LYS A 158 -5.26 3.79 31.21
N ILE A 159 -5.40 4.21 29.96
CA ILE A 159 -4.24 4.46 29.06
C ILE A 159 -3.30 5.54 29.57
N ASN A 160 -3.83 6.56 30.27
CA ASN A 160 -3.05 7.68 30.81
C ASN A 160 -2.36 7.35 32.15
N ASP A 161 -2.63 6.17 32.70
CA ASP A 161 -2.03 5.72 33.95
C ASP A 161 -0.77 4.89 33.65
N ASN A 162 0.36 5.36 34.13
CA ASN A 162 1.66 4.71 33.92
C ASN A 162 2.06 3.78 35.07
N ASP A 163 1.15 3.53 36.04
CA ASP A 163 1.44 2.62 37.15
C ASP A 163 1.61 1.18 36.62
N PRO A 164 2.71 0.48 36.94
CA PRO A 164 2.93 -0.91 36.53
C PRO A 164 1.81 -1.86 37.02
N THR A 165 1.08 -1.51 38.06
CA THR A 165 -0.04 -2.30 38.62
C THR A 165 -1.23 -2.34 37.64
N VAL A 166 -1.37 -1.36 36.75
CA VAL A 166 -2.48 -1.31 35.76
C VAL A 166 -2.40 -2.47 34.77
N ASP A 167 -1.20 -2.88 34.39
CA ASP A 167 -1.03 -4.00 33.45
C ASP A 167 -1.51 -5.29 34.13
N GLN A 168 -1.19 -5.50 35.39
CA GLN A 168 -1.69 -6.64 36.18
C GLN A 168 -3.21 -6.56 36.41
N GLU A 169 -3.75 -5.35 36.64
CA GLU A 169 -5.21 -5.15 36.80
C GLU A 169 -5.92 -5.55 35.47
N ILE A 170 -5.39 -5.17 34.33
CA ILE A 170 -5.97 -5.54 33.03
C ILE A 170 -5.90 -7.06 32.82
N GLU A 171 -4.77 -7.69 33.10
CA GLU A 171 -4.62 -9.14 33.00
C GLU A 171 -5.59 -9.89 33.90
N ASN A 172 -5.80 -9.41 35.12
CA ASN A 172 -6.82 -9.94 36.01
C ASN A 172 -8.24 -9.79 35.44
N LYS A 173 -8.58 -8.61 34.91
CA LYS A 173 -9.89 -8.36 34.29
C LYS A 173 -10.08 -9.19 33.00
N LEU A 174 -9.04 -9.37 32.20
CA LEU A 174 -9.08 -10.27 31.06
C LEU A 174 -9.33 -11.71 31.49
N PHE A 175 -8.58 -12.19 32.48
CA PHE A 175 -8.75 -13.54 33.03
C PHE A 175 -10.18 -13.78 33.56
N GLU A 176 -10.69 -12.91 34.42
CA GLU A 176 -12.06 -13.03 34.96
C GLU A 176 -13.11 -12.96 33.84
N GLY A 177 -12.92 -12.10 32.84
CA GLY A 177 -13.85 -11.96 31.73
C GLY A 177 -13.93 -13.20 30.84
N VAL A 178 -12.79 -13.85 30.54
CA VAL A 178 -12.75 -15.04 29.67
C VAL A 178 -12.71 -16.37 30.40
N LYS A 179 -12.84 -16.37 31.76
CA LYS A 179 -12.73 -17.56 32.62
C LYS A 179 -13.63 -18.71 32.19
N SER A 180 -14.81 -18.40 31.67
CA SER A 180 -15.77 -19.41 31.19
C SER A 180 -15.32 -20.12 29.89
N LEU A 181 -14.33 -19.56 29.17
CA LEU A 181 -13.78 -20.11 27.96
C LEU A 181 -12.46 -20.87 28.17
N LEU A 182 -11.94 -20.84 29.40
CA LEU A 182 -10.71 -21.51 29.82
C LEU A 182 -11.03 -22.88 30.44
N PRO A 183 -10.06 -23.81 30.47
CA PRO A 183 -10.19 -25.08 31.19
C PRO A 183 -10.47 -24.87 32.71
N GLU A 184 -11.24 -25.77 33.30
CA GLU A 184 -11.49 -25.74 34.74
C GLU A 184 -10.17 -25.82 35.50
N GLY A 185 -10.01 -24.94 36.51
CA GLY A 185 -8.81 -24.91 37.35
C GLY A 185 -7.66 -24.07 36.82
N THR A 186 -7.79 -23.42 35.66
CA THR A 186 -6.76 -22.48 35.12
C THR A 186 -6.53 -21.35 36.16
N THR A 187 -5.27 -21.12 36.51
CA THR A 187 -4.87 -20.03 37.39
C THR A 187 -4.50 -18.78 36.58
N LEU A 188 -4.46 -17.60 37.22
CA LEU A 188 -4.03 -16.36 36.57
C LEU A 188 -2.62 -16.47 35.98
N ASP A 189 -1.71 -17.09 36.73
CA ASP A 189 -0.31 -17.27 36.30
C ASP A 189 -0.22 -18.17 35.06
N GLU A 190 -1.02 -19.22 35.00
CA GLU A 190 -1.13 -20.07 33.82
C GLU A 190 -1.77 -19.32 32.65
N PHE A 191 -2.79 -18.49 32.89
CA PHE A 191 -3.41 -17.66 31.86
C PHE A 191 -2.40 -16.69 31.23
N THR A 192 -1.64 -15.98 32.06
CA THR A 192 -0.65 -14.99 31.55
C THR A 192 0.54 -15.62 30.86
N THR A 193 0.97 -16.83 31.26
CA THR A 193 2.15 -17.51 30.70
C THR A 193 1.82 -18.42 29.52
N THR A 194 0.64 -19.03 29.47
CA THR A 194 0.29 -20.05 28.48
C THR A 194 -0.72 -19.54 27.46
N PHE A 195 -1.76 -18.83 27.89
CA PHE A 195 -2.83 -18.38 27.01
C PHE A 195 -2.54 -17.03 26.36
N ILE A 196 -1.87 -16.10 27.06
CA ILE A 196 -1.41 -14.84 26.46
C ILE A 196 -0.13 -15.11 25.67
N GLN A 197 -0.26 -15.12 24.34
CA GLN A 197 0.87 -15.38 23.43
C GLN A 197 1.76 -14.16 23.24
N SER A 198 1.19 -12.96 23.29
CA SER A 198 1.93 -11.70 23.26
C SER A 198 1.12 -10.57 23.87
N SER A 199 1.82 -9.62 24.48
CA SER A 199 1.25 -8.34 24.91
C SER A 199 2.06 -7.19 24.32
N GLN A 200 1.38 -6.11 23.95
CA GLN A 200 2.00 -4.90 23.42
C GLN A 200 1.32 -3.70 24.07
N LYS A 201 2.13 -2.73 24.51
CA LYS A 201 1.67 -1.47 25.10
C LYS A 201 2.22 -0.31 24.29
N VAL A 202 1.34 0.62 23.95
CA VAL A 202 1.70 1.89 23.33
C VAL A 202 1.13 3.01 24.17
N GLY A 203 2.00 3.83 24.76
CA GLY A 203 1.57 5.00 25.55
C GLY A 203 1.02 6.12 24.63
N PRO A 204 0.18 7.04 25.18
CA PRO A 204 -0.43 8.12 24.39
C PRO A 204 0.60 9.00 23.67
N SER A 205 1.65 9.42 24.36
CA SER A 205 2.72 10.24 23.78
C SER A 205 3.42 9.54 22.61
N MET A 206 3.70 8.23 22.77
CA MET A 206 4.30 7.42 21.70
C MET A 206 3.35 7.28 20.51
N ALA A 207 2.06 7.11 20.75
CA ALA A 207 1.06 7.04 19.68
C ALA A 207 0.98 8.34 18.88
N ASP A 208 1.01 9.50 19.55
CA ASP A 208 1.04 10.80 18.89
C ASP A 208 2.31 11.02 18.07
N ASP A 209 3.47 10.61 18.59
CA ASP A 209 4.74 10.69 17.87
C ASP A 209 4.74 9.78 16.63
N ILE A 210 4.21 8.57 16.76
CA ILE A 210 4.08 7.63 15.63
C ILE A 210 3.14 8.19 14.57
N LYS A 211 1.99 8.74 14.96
CA LYS A 211 1.00 9.33 14.05
C LYS A 211 1.59 10.51 13.28
N ASN A 212 2.26 11.43 13.97
CA ASN A 212 2.89 12.59 13.33
C ASN A 212 4.00 12.18 12.38
N SER A 213 4.85 11.24 12.80
CA SER A 213 5.92 10.69 11.97
C SER A 213 5.37 9.98 10.73
N ALA A 214 4.26 9.24 10.85
CA ALA A 214 3.61 8.56 9.74
C ALA A 214 3.09 9.54 8.68
N ILE A 215 2.40 10.61 9.10
CA ILE A 215 1.90 11.65 8.20
C ILE A 215 3.07 12.34 7.48
N LEU A 216 4.09 12.73 8.23
CA LEU A 216 5.30 13.35 7.67
C LEU A 216 6.01 12.43 6.67
N ALA A 217 6.13 11.14 6.97
CA ALA A 217 6.73 10.15 6.09
C ALA A 217 6.01 10.06 4.73
N VAL A 218 4.68 9.99 4.73
CA VAL A 218 3.89 9.91 3.50
C VAL A 218 4.04 11.19 2.67
N ILE A 219 3.93 12.36 3.30
CA ILE A 219 4.09 13.65 2.61
C ILE A 219 5.51 13.79 2.05
N PHE A 220 6.52 13.47 2.86
CA PHE A 220 7.92 13.54 2.46
C PHE A 220 8.23 12.58 1.31
N ALA A 221 7.72 11.35 1.36
CA ALA A 221 7.86 10.38 0.27
C ALA A 221 7.26 10.90 -1.04
N MET A 222 6.05 11.47 -1.00
CA MET A 222 5.40 12.05 -2.18
C MET A 222 6.21 13.21 -2.77
N ILE A 223 6.77 14.09 -1.92
CA ILE A 223 7.63 15.21 -2.36
C ILE A 223 8.93 14.69 -2.97
N CYS A 224 9.60 13.72 -2.32
CA CYS A 224 10.82 13.10 -2.85
C CYS A 224 10.57 12.46 -4.22
N MET A 225 9.42 11.79 -4.39
CA MET A 225 9.06 11.19 -5.67
C MET A 225 8.78 12.24 -6.75
N ALA A 226 8.06 13.31 -6.42
CA ALA A 226 7.83 14.42 -7.35
C ALA A 226 9.15 15.09 -7.77
N ALA A 227 10.06 15.30 -6.81
CA ALA A 227 11.39 15.84 -7.07
C ALA A 227 12.23 14.90 -7.95
N TYR A 228 12.21 13.59 -7.67
CA TYR A 228 12.87 12.59 -8.50
C TYR A 228 12.38 12.63 -9.95
N ILE A 229 11.06 12.66 -10.17
CA ILE A 229 10.47 12.75 -11.51
C ILE A 229 10.88 14.05 -12.19
N LEU A 230 10.88 15.18 -11.46
CA LEU A 230 11.31 16.48 -12.00
C LEU A 230 12.77 16.44 -12.48
N LEU A 231 13.67 15.88 -11.69
CA LEU A 231 15.08 15.73 -12.02
C LEU A 231 15.29 14.78 -13.21
N ARG A 232 14.52 13.67 -13.24
CA ARG A 232 14.64 12.62 -14.27
C ARG A 232 14.14 13.06 -15.63
N PHE A 233 13.01 13.78 -15.68
CA PHE A 233 12.36 14.18 -16.93
C PHE A 233 12.60 15.64 -17.31
N ARG A 234 13.04 16.47 -16.35
CA ARG A 234 13.29 17.92 -16.54
C ARG A 234 12.05 18.68 -17.08
N ASP A 235 10.86 18.17 -16.80
CA ASP A 235 9.58 18.79 -17.17
C ASP A 235 8.61 18.71 -16.00
N VAL A 236 8.17 19.87 -15.52
CA VAL A 236 7.22 20.02 -14.41
C VAL A 236 5.90 19.31 -14.68
N SER A 237 5.48 19.20 -15.96
CA SER A 237 4.22 18.54 -16.31
C SER A 237 4.21 17.07 -15.92
N PHE A 238 5.31 16.35 -16.12
CA PHE A 238 5.45 14.96 -15.68
C PHE A 238 5.50 14.83 -14.15
N SER A 239 6.19 15.75 -13.47
CA SER A 239 6.28 15.73 -12.01
C SER A 239 4.91 15.94 -11.36
N VAL A 240 4.15 16.92 -11.83
CA VAL A 240 2.78 17.18 -11.33
C VAL A 240 1.84 16.02 -11.65
N GLY A 241 1.92 15.44 -12.85
CA GLY A 241 1.14 14.26 -13.22
C GLY A 241 1.42 13.06 -12.30
N ALA A 242 2.70 12.77 -12.04
CA ALA A 242 3.11 11.70 -11.15
C ALA A 242 2.65 11.95 -9.70
N PHE A 243 2.83 13.16 -9.18
CA PHE A 243 2.36 13.55 -7.84
C PHE A 243 0.85 13.37 -7.70
N ALA A 244 0.08 13.85 -8.67
CA ALA A 244 -1.38 13.72 -8.68
C ALA A 244 -1.82 12.25 -8.71
N SER A 245 -1.13 11.39 -9.46
CA SER A 245 -1.41 9.96 -9.51
C SER A 245 -1.19 9.29 -8.16
N VAL A 246 -0.06 9.56 -7.52
CA VAL A 246 0.28 9.00 -6.20
C VAL A 246 -0.69 9.49 -5.14
N ALA A 247 -0.98 10.80 -5.11
CA ALA A 247 -1.95 11.38 -4.19
C ALA A 247 -3.34 10.74 -4.37
N THR A 248 -3.80 10.58 -5.62
CA THR A 248 -5.06 9.91 -5.93
C THR A 248 -5.07 8.47 -5.43
N THR A 249 -4.00 7.71 -5.68
CA THR A 249 -3.89 6.31 -5.24
C THR A 249 -3.95 6.22 -3.72
N THR A 250 -3.18 7.03 -3.01
CA THR A 250 -3.16 7.07 -1.54
C THR A 250 -4.53 7.43 -0.96
N LEU A 251 -5.18 8.48 -1.48
CA LEU A 251 -6.50 8.91 -1.03
C LEU A 251 -7.57 7.86 -1.29
N CYS A 252 -7.54 7.19 -2.45
CA CYS A 252 -8.47 6.09 -2.75
C CYS A 252 -8.30 4.92 -1.77
N ILE A 253 -7.06 4.53 -1.43
CA ILE A 253 -6.83 3.44 -0.46
C ILE A 253 -7.39 3.81 0.90
N ILE A 254 -7.11 5.02 1.39
CA ILE A 254 -7.68 5.51 2.65
C ILE A 254 -9.22 5.51 2.58
N SER A 255 -9.80 5.94 1.45
CA SER A 255 -11.25 5.92 1.24
C SER A 255 -11.84 4.51 1.31
N PHE A 256 -11.18 3.51 0.72
CA PHE A 256 -11.62 2.12 0.84
C PHE A 256 -11.54 1.61 2.29
N TYR A 257 -10.55 2.01 3.05
CA TYR A 257 -10.43 1.64 4.46
C TYR A 257 -11.57 2.23 5.29
N THR A 258 -11.95 3.50 5.07
CA THR A 258 -13.11 4.09 5.78
C THR A 258 -14.45 3.47 5.39
N LEU A 259 -14.60 3.04 4.13
CA LEU A 259 -15.85 2.47 3.62
C LEU A 259 -16.06 1.01 4.01
N LEU A 260 -14.98 0.22 4.08
CA LEU A 260 -15.07 -1.24 4.12
C LEU A 260 -14.77 -1.87 5.48
N TRP A 261 -14.18 -1.16 6.44
CA TRP A 261 -13.72 -1.77 7.69
C TRP A 261 -14.84 -2.38 8.56
N LYS A 262 -16.09 -1.91 8.41
CA LYS A 262 -17.27 -2.51 9.07
C LYS A 262 -17.94 -3.63 8.26
N VAL A 263 -17.59 -3.77 6.98
CA VAL A 263 -18.26 -4.67 6.04
C VAL A 263 -17.46 -5.95 5.83
N LEU A 264 -16.13 -5.84 5.82
CA LEU A 264 -15.26 -6.98 5.52
C LEU A 264 -15.03 -7.85 6.78
N PRO A 265 -14.94 -9.17 6.61
CA PRO A 265 -14.84 -10.13 7.73
C PRO A 265 -13.40 -10.26 8.27
N PHE A 266 -12.56 -9.26 8.11
CA PHE A 266 -11.20 -9.21 8.67
C PHE A 266 -10.88 -7.80 9.15
N SER A 267 -9.94 -7.71 10.09
CA SER A 267 -9.51 -6.42 10.64
C SER A 267 -8.86 -5.55 9.56
N MET A 268 -9.37 -4.34 9.42
CA MET A 268 -8.80 -3.27 8.59
C MET A 268 -8.32 -2.14 9.49
N GLU A 269 -7.44 -2.45 10.44
CA GLU A 269 -6.83 -1.45 11.31
C GLU A 269 -5.85 -0.59 10.53
N VAL A 270 -5.90 0.71 10.82
CA VAL A 270 -4.90 1.68 10.37
C VAL A 270 -3.85 1.77 11.47
N ASP A 271 -2.75 1.08 11.24
CA ASP A 271 -1.60 0.95 12.13
C ASP A 271 -0.31 1.33 11.38
N GLN A 272 0.83 1.12 12.02
CA GLN A 272 2.12 1.34 11.35
C GLN A 272 2.30 0.47 10.11
N THR A 273 1.74 -0.75 10.08
CA THR A 273 1.88 -1.66 8.92
C THR A 273 1.08 -1.14 7.72
N PHE A 274 -0.06 -0.51 7.95
CA PHE A 274 -0.81 0.20 6.91
C PHE A 274 0.01 1.34 6.29
N ILE A 275 0.71 2.14 7.10
CA ILE A 275 1.60 3.19 6.58
C ILE A 275 2.75 2.60 5.76
N ALA A 276 3.30 1.47 6.19
CA ALA A 276 4.31 0.75 5.40
C ALA A 276 3.75 0.28 4.05
N ALA A 277 2.50 -0.18 4.00
CA ALA A 277 1.82 -0.52 2.75
C ALA A 277 1.67 0.70 1.84
N ILE A 278 1.19 1.85 2.36
CA ILE A 278 1.05 3.10 1.61
C ILE A 278 2.39 3.53 1.01
N LEU A 279 3.45 3.57 1.80
CA LEU A 279 4.78 3.95 1.32
C LEU A 279 5.30 2.97 0.26
N THR A 280 5.09 1.66 0.44
CA THR A 280 5.44 0.65 -0.55
C THR A 280 4.70 0.86 -1.87
N ILE A 281 3.40 1.16 -1.81
CA ILE A 281 2.56 1.42 -2.98
C ILE A 281 2.99 2.70 -3.69
N ILE A 282 3.35 3.76 -2.98
CA ILE A 282 3.91 4.99 -3.56
C ILE A 282 5.12 4.66 -4.43
N GLY A 283 6.06 3.87 -3.92
CA GLY A 283 7.23 3.44 -4.67
C GLY A 283 6.91 2.58 -5.88
N TYR A 284 5.98 1.64 -5.71
CA TYR A 284 5.54 0.73 -6.78
C TYR A 284 4.79 1.47 -7.90
N SER A 285 3.83 2.31 -7.57
CA SER A 285 3.01 3.04 -8.54
C SER A 285 3.84 3.99 -9.42
N ILE A 286 4.83 4.67 -8.81
CA ILE A 286 5.73 5.55 -9.58
C ILE A 286 6.60 4.77 -10.57
N ASN A 287 6.96 3.53 -10.27
CA ASN A 287 7.73 2.70 -11.20
C ASN A 287 7.02 2.56 -12.56
N ASP A 288 5.73 2.23 -12.55
CA ASP A 288 4.93 2.15 -13.78
C ASP A 288 4.79 3.51 -14.46
N THR A 289 4.57 4.56 -13.69
CA THR A 289 4.47 5.94 -14.20
C THR A 289 5.76 6.38 -14.91
N VAL A 290 6.94 6.05 -14.36
CA VAL A 290 8.24 6.35 -14.99
C VAL A 290 8.38 5.66 -16.34
N VAL A 291 8.01 4.39 -16.43
CA VAL A 291 8.09 3.61 -17.69
C VAL A 291 7.18 4.21 -18.76
N VAL A 292 5.96 4.55 -18.41
CA VAL A 292 5.02 5.20 -19.32
C VAL A 292 5.55 6.57 -19.78
N PHE A 293 6.08 7.38 -18.85
CA PHE A 293 6.63 8.69 -19.19
C PHE A 293 7.92 8.61 -20.02
N ASP A 294 8.79 7.63 -19.77
CA ASP A 294 9.96 7.39 -20.63
C ASP A 294 9.53 7.05 -22.05
N ARG A 295 8.50 6.20 -22.23
CA ARG A 295 7.96 5.86 -23.53
C ARG A 295 7.32 7.04 -24.23
N ILE A 296 6.57 7.88 -23.51
CA ILE A 296 6.00 9.11 -24.04
C ILE A 296 7.11 10.02 -24.54
N ARG A 297 8.16 10.24 -23.75
CA ARG A 297 9.31 11.08 -24.12
C ARG A 297 10.03 10.56 -25.37
N GLU A 298 10.27 9.24 -25.42
CA GLU A 298 10.86 8.58 -26.58
C GLU A 298 10.00 8.76 -27.83
N THR A 299 8.70 8.49 -27.75
CA THR A 299 7.78 8.61 -28.89
C THR A 299 7.67 10.06 -29.38
N ILE A 300 7.68 11.03 -28.47
CA ILE A 300 7.71 12.46 -28.80
C ILE A 300 8.99 12.81 -29.55
N ALA A 301 10.14 12.26 -29.17
CA ALA A 301 11.41 12.50 -29.84
C ALA A 301 11.45 11.86 -31.22
N LEU A 302 10.87 10.68 -31.41
CA LEU A 302 10.78 9.98 -32.69
C LEU A 302 9.83 10.67 -33.68
N TYR A 303 8.73 11.26 -33.18
CA TYR A 303 7.69 11.87 -34.01
C TYR A 303 7.41 13.33 -33.62
N PRO A 304 8.38 14.26 -33.79
CA PRO A 304 8.27 15.63 -33.29
C PRO A 304 7.19 16.47 -33.98
N LYS A 305 6.82 16.10 -35.23
CA LYS A 305 5.82 16.82 -36.05
C LYS A 305 4.39 16.29 -35.93
N ARG A 306 4.20 15.10 -35.29
CA ARG A 306 2.86 14.54 -35.10
C ARG A 306 2.12 15.23 -33.95
N ASP A 307 0.79 15.19 -34.03
CA ASP A 307 -0.06 15.71 -32.97
C ASP A 307 0.26 15.04 -31.63
N ARG A 308 0.46 15.86 -30.59
CA ARG A 308 0.81 15.41 -29.24
C ARG A 308 -0.21 14.47 -28.63
N TYR A 309 -1.50 14.69 -28.92
CA TYR A 309 -2.58 13.81 -28.44
C TYR A 309 -2.39 12.39 -28.97
N GLN A 310 -2.17 12.25 -30.28
CA GLN A 310 -1.97 10.95 -30.89
C GLN A 310 -0.70 10.27 -30.42
N VAL A 311 0.43 11.00 -30.37
CA VAL A 311 1.72 10.48 -29.91
C VAL A 311 1.66 9.94 -28.49
N ILE A 312 1.03 10.67 -27.57
CA ILE A 312 0.91 10.24 -26.17
C ILE A 312 -0.03 9.04 -26.06
N ASN A 313 -1.15 9.04 -26.80
CA ASN A 313 -2.08 7.91 -26.77
C ASN A 313 -1.46 6.63 -27.38
N ASP A 314 -0.69 6.76 -28.44
CA ASP A 314 0.07 5.64 -29.06
C ASP A 314 1.13 5.11 -28.08
N ALA A 315 1.85 5.99 -27.38
CA ALA A 315 2.82 5.61 -26.37
C ALA A 315 2.17 4.82 -25.20
N LEU A 316 1.01 5.27 -24.73
CA LEU A 316 0.23 4.54 -23.70
C LEU A 316 -0.16 3.14 -24.18
N ASN A 317 -0.72 3.03 -25.39
CA ASN A 317 -1.09 1.73 -25.95
C ASN A 317 0.12 0.80 -26.12
N SER A 318 1.29 1.33 -26.50
CA SER A 318 2.52 0.54 -26.67
C SER A 318 3.09 0.00 -25.34
N THR A 319 2.79 0.64 -24.21
CA THR A 319 3.26 0.21 -22.89
C THR A 319 2.22 -0.65 -22.14
N LEU A 320 0.98 -0.70 -22.62
CA LEU A 320 -0.13 -1.31 -21.91
C LEU A 320 0.11 -2.79 -21.59
N SER A 321 0.59 -3.57 -22.56
CA SER A 321 0.89 -5.00 -22.35
C SER A 321 1.92 -5.21 -21.23
N ARG A 322 2.98 -4.40 -21.21
CA ARG A 322 4.01 -4.46 -20.18
C ARG A 322 3.46 -4.08 -18.80
N THR A 323 2.75 -2.95 -18.71
CA THR A 323 2.16 -2.45 -17.46
C THR A 323 1.16 -3.46 -16.90
N PHE A 324 0.29 -4.00 -17.77
CA PHE A 324 -0.67 -5.03 -17.36
C PHE A 324 0.01 -6.30 -16.84
N ASN A 325 0.99 -6.82 -17.56
CA ASN A 325 1.71 -8.04 -17.15
C ASN A 325 2.46 -7.83 -15.84
N THR A 326 3.13 -6.69 -15.64
CA THR A 326 3.85 -6.38 -14.40
C THR A 326 2.88 -6.30 -13.22
N SER A 327 1.78 -5.57 -13.40
CA SER A 327 0.76 -5.42 -12.34
C SER A 327 0.05 -6.74 -12.05
N LEU A 328 -0.28 -7.53 -13.08
CA LEU A 328 -0.96 -8.81 -12.94
C LEU A 328 -0.09 -9.84 -12.21
N THR A 329 1.19 -9.96 -12.57
CA THR A 329 2.11 -10.90 -11.90
C THR A 329 2.29 -10.55 -10.42
N THR A 330 2.44 -9.28 -10.09
CA THR A 330 2.54 -8.83 -8.70
C THR A 330 1.21 -9.02 -7.96
N LEU A 331 0.09 -8.70 -8.61
CA LEU A 331 -1.25 -8.88 -8.05
C LEU A 331 -1.52 -10.35 -7.67
N VAL A 332 -1.16 -11.29 -8.55
CA VAL A 332 -1.34 -12.74 -8.28
C VAL A 332 -0.54 -13.17 -7.07
N VAL A 333 0.73 -12.75 -6.95
CA VAL A 333 1.57 -13.09 -5.79
C VAL A 333 0.98 -12.53 -4.50
N VAL A 334 0.61 -11.24 -4.50
CA VAL A 334 0.03 -10.59 -3.32
C VAL A 334 -1.35 -11.18 -2.98
N LEU A 335 -2.14 -11.58 -3.99
CA LEU A 335 -3.42 -12.27 -3.79
C LEU A 335 -3.22 -13.64 -3.13
N CYS A 336 -2.21 -14.41 -3.54
CA CYS A 336 -1.86 -15.66 -2.86
C CYS A 336 -1.50 -15.40 -1.39
N ILE A 337 -0.71 -14.36 -1.11
CA ILE A 337 -0.36 -13.99 0.27
C ILE A 337 -1.61 -13.53 1.05
N PHE A 338 -2.53 -12.81 0.41
CA PHE A 338 -3.79 -12.37 1.04
C PHE A 338 -4.69 -13.55 1.43
N ILE A 339 -4.79 -14.57 0.56
CA ILE A 339 -5.66 -15.74 0.78
C ILE A 339 -5.02 -16.74 1.76
N LEU A 340 -3.74 -17.04 1.55
CA LEU A 340 -3.02 -18.09 2.28
C LEU A 340 -2.29 -17.56 3.52
N GLY A 341 -2.05 -16.25 3.58
CA GLY A 341 -1.38 -15.60 4.71
C GLY A 341 -2.29 -15.50 5.94
N GLY A 342 -1.67 -15.43 7.11
CA GLY A 342 -2.38 -15.26 8.37
C GLY A 342 -3.11 -13.92 8.46
N SER A 343 -4.07 -13.82 9.37
CA SER A 343 -4.88 -12.62 9.59
C SER A 343 -4.05 -11.37 9.92
N THR A 344 -2.88 -11.53 10.54
CA THR A 344 -1.98 -10.42 10.92
C THR A 344 -1.49 -9.61 9.71
N ILE A 345 -1.23 -10.26 8.57
CA ILE A 345 -0.74 -9.58 7.36
C ILE A 345 -1.86 -9.30 6.34
N ARG A 346 -3.09 -9.71 6.64
CA ARG A 346 -4.21 -9.62 5.70
C ARG A 346 -4.59 -8.17 5.38
N SER A 347 -4.65 -7.29 6.38
CA SER A 347 -4.88 -5.85 6.17
C SER A 347 -3.78 -5.23 5.31
N PHE A 348 -2.52 -5.47 5.64
CA PHE A 348 -1.36 -5.00 4.87
C PHE A 348 -1.41 -5.45 3.41
N THR A 349 -1.64 -6.74 3.17
CA THR A 349 -1.71 -7.29 1.80
C THR A 349 -2.93 -6.78 1.04
N PHE A 350 -4.06 -6.55 1.70
CA PHE A 350 -5.23 -5.94 1.10
C PHE A 350 -4.96 -4.49 0.64
N ALA A 351 -4.28 -3.69 1.46
CA ALA A 351 -3.85 -2.35 1.05
C ALA A 351 -2.97 -2.40 -0.20
N ILE A 352 -2.02 -3.34 -0.26
CA ILE A 352 -1.14 -3.51 -1.44
C ILE A 352 -1.96 -3.94 -2.67
N LEU A 353 -2.91 -4.88 -2.55
CA LEU A 353 -3.81 -5.28 -3.66
C LEU A 353 -4.55 -4.08 -4.23
N LEU A 354 -5.21 -3.30 -3.38
CA LEU A 354 -5.89 -2.06 -3.78
C LEU A 354 -4.90 -1.10 -4.46
N GLY A 355 -3.72 -0.94 -3.86
CA GLY A 355 -2.69 -0.05 -4.35
C GLY A 355 -2.17 -0.40 -5.74
N ILE A 356 -1.98 -1.68 -6.05
CA ILE A 356 -1.57 -2.14 -7.37
C ILE A 356 -2.65 -1.82 -8.40
N ILE A 357 -3.92 -2.15 -8.11
CA ILE A 357 -5.05 -1.92 -9.03
C ILE A 357 -5.23 -0.43 -9.28
N ILE A 358 -5.34 0.36 -8.21
CA ILE A 358 -5.60 1.80 -8.30
C ILE A 358 -4.37 2.53 -8.86
N GLY A 359 -3.15 2.12 -8.51
CA GLY A 359 -1.90 2.72 -9.00
C GLY A 359 -1.73 2.53 -10.49
N THR A 360 -2.00 1.33 -11.02
CA THR A 360 -2.00 1.07 -12.46
C THR A 360 -3.04 1.92 -13.18
N TYR A 361 -4.27 1.97 -12.63
CA TYR A 361 -5.31 2.84 -13.15
C TYR A 361 -4.91 4.31 -13.13
N SER A 362 -4.39 4.80 -12.01
CA SER A 362 -3.98 6.20 -11.84
C SER A 362 -2.84 6.60 -12.79
N THR A 363 -1.91 5.70 -13.10
CA THR A 363 -0.84 5.94 -14.07
C THR A 363 -1.40 6.23 -15.46
N LEU A 364 -2.38 5.43 -15.91
CA LEU A 364 -2.95 5.54 -17.26
C LEU A 364 -3.98 6.68 -17.37
N PHE A 365 -4.85 6.84 -16.38
CA PHE A 365 -6.01 7.72 -16.45
C PHE A 365 -5.88 9.02 -15.65
N VAL A 366 -4.86 9.16 -14.78
CA VAL A 366 -4.62 10.38 -14.00
C VAL A 366 -3.28 11.01 -14.35
N ALA A 367 -2.16 10.30 -14.16
CA ALA A 367 -0.82 10.85 -14.36
C ALA A 367 -0.60 11.37 -15.78
N THR A 368 -0.88 10.52 -16.76
CA THR A 368 -0.60 10.84 -18.17
C THR A 368 -1.52 11.92 -18.72
N PRO A 369 -2.86 11.89 -18.50
CA PRO A 369 -3.73 12.97 -18.95
C PRO A 369 -3.42 14.33 -18.31
N ILE A 370 -3.08 14.37 -17.01
CA ILE A 370 -2.67 15.62 -16.33
C ILE A 370 -1.38 16.16 -16.97
N ALA A 371 -0.38 15.30 -17.18
CA ALA A 371 0.86 15.70 -17.83
C ALA A 371 0.59 16.26 -19.24
N TYR A 372 -0.28 15.63 -20.02
CA TYR A 372 -0.70 16.11 -21.33
C TYR A 372 -1.38 17.48 -21.28
N GLU A 373 -2.33 17.68 -20.36
CA GLU A 373 -3.06 18.96 -20.24
C GLU A 373 -2.11 20.12 -19.87
N LEU A 374 -1.16 19.88 -18.98
CA LEU A 374 -0.16 20.88 -18.60
C LEU A 374 0.80 21.19 -19.76
N GLN A 375 1.24 20.19 -20.50
CA GLN A 375 2.08 20.39 -21.69
C GLN A 375 1.33 21.17 -22.78
N LYS A 376 0.06 20.84 -23.04
CA LYS A 376 -0.80 21.55 -23.99
C LYS A 376 -0.95 23.03 -23.62
N LYS A 377 -1.21 23.35 -22.35
CA LYS A 377 -1.28 24.74 -21.86
C LYS A 377 0.04 25.48 -22.06
N LYS A 378 1.19 24.82 -21.83
CA LYS A 378 2.53 25.41 -22.02
C LYS A 378 2.83 25.72 -23.49
N ILE A 379 2.44 24.81 -24.41
CA ILE A 379 2.60 25.00 -25.86
C ILE A 379 1.73 26.13 -26.34
N ASN A 380 0.45 26.17 -25.97
CA ASN A 380 -0.48 27.23 -26.37
C ASN A 380 -0.04 28.61 -25.86
N LYS A 381 0.48 28.70 -24.62
CA LYS A 381 1.01 29.94 -24.06
C LYS A 381 2.24 30.44 -24.81
N LYS A 382 3.13 29.54 -25.26
CA LYS A 382 4.28 29.92 -26.11
C LYS A 382 3.84 30.43 -27.48
N ALA A 383 2.93 29.71 -28.14
CA ALA A 383 2.39 30.13 -29.43
C ALA A 383 1.68 31.49 -29.36
N ALA A 384 0.91 31.76 -28.33
CA ALA A 384 0.27 33.05 -28.10
C ALA A 384 1.30 34.18 -27.87
N ALA A 385 2.38 33.91 -27.14
CA ALA A 385 3.45 34.88 -26.90
C ALA A 385 4.30 35.19 -28.15
N GLU A 386 4.41 34.22 -29.07
CA GLU A 386 5.08 34.39 -30.35
C GLU A 386 4.21 35.12 -31.40
N ALA A 387 2.89 34.92 -31.37
CA ALA A 387 1.93 35.58 -32.24
C ALA A 387 1.62 37.04 -31.81
N GLY A 388 1.95 37.41 -30.58
CA GLY A 388 1.79 38.77 -30.05
C GLY A 388 3.03 39.66 -30.13
N LYS A 389 4.11 39.13 -30.73
CA LYS A 389 5.35 39.84 -31.13
C LYS A 389 5.37 40.12 -32.63
#